data_44418ddec5eacf79d881311a36862c1e
#
_entry.id   44418ddec5eacf79d881311a36862c1e
#
_cell.length_a   1.000
_cell.length_b   1.000
_cell.length_c   1.000
_cell.angle_alpha   90.00
_cell.angle_beta   90.00
_cell.angle_gamma   90.00
#
_symmetry.space_group_name_H-M   'P 1'
#
loop_
_entity.id
_entity.type
_entity.pdbx_description
1 polymer ?
#
loop_
_entity_poly.entity_id
_entity_poly.type
_entity_poly.pdbx_seq_one_letter_code
_entity_poly.pdbx_strand_id
1 'polypeptide(L)'
;MKKFMLLYKGPATPPGASHDKWPAWFNKIGDNLVDIGSPMENGLVLRSDGSTNDSPTNLNGYSIVQAENINEVQRLVKDHPFLSPGNGEYRVEIFELPKA
;
A
#
# COMPACT_ATOMS: atom_id res chain seq x y z
N MET A 1 -0.36 15.99 12.37
CA MET A 1 0.07 14.61 12.10
C MET A 1 0.86 14.54 10.80
N LYS A 2 1.75 13.58 10.70
CA LYS A 2 2.51 13.32 9.48
C LYS A 2 1.72 12.42 8.56
N LYS A 3 1.94 12.53 7.25
CA LYS A 3 1.33 11.65 6.26
C LYS A 3 2.31 10.58 5.82
N PHE A 4 1.78 9.40 5.53
CA PHE A 4 2.56 8.24 5.11
C PHE A 4 1.88 7.56 3.93
N MET A 5 2.67 7.15 2.95
CA MET A 5 2.18 6.35 1.85
C MET A 5 2.41 4.88 2.15
N LEU A 6 1.39 4.08 1.96
CA LEU A 6 1.45 2.62 2.06
C LEU A 6 1.51 2.07 0.64
N LEU A 7 2.55 1.31 0.35
CA LEU A 7 2.68 0.62 -0.94
C LEU A 7 2.48 -0.87 -0.71
N TYR A 8 1.46 -1.44 -1.36
CA TYR A 8 1.11 -2.85 -1.24
C TYR A 8 1.89 -3.65 -2.26
N LYS A 9 2.84 -4.46 -1.81
CA LYS A 9 3.78 -5.18 -2.67
C LYS A 9 3.72 -6.68 -2.43
N GLY A 10 3.84 -7.44 -3.51
CA GLY A 10 3.83 -8.88 -3.45
C GLY A 10 3.35 -9.49 -4.77
N PRO A 11 3.16 -10.80 -4.82
CA PRO A 11 2.60 -11.45 -6.01
C PRO A 11 1.26 -10.85 -6.41
N ALA A 12 0.95 -10.89 -7.69
CA ALA A 12 -0.35 -10.41 -8.17
C ALA A 12 -1.47 -11.13 -7.42
N THR A 13 -2.48 -10.37 -7.01
CA THR A 13 -3.65 -10.95 -6.36
C THR A 13 -4.40 -11.82 -7.35
N PRO A 14 -4.68 -13.10 -7.03
CA PRO A 14 -5.41 -13.96 -7.96
C PRO A 14 -6.78 -13.39 -8.30
N PRO A 15 -7.27 -13.60 -9.53
CA PRO A 15 -8.65 -13.27 -9.86
C PRO A 15 -9.61 -13.94 -8.87
N GLY A 16 -10.58 -13.19 -8.36
CA GLY A 16 -11.54 -13.72 -7.39
C GLY A 16 -11.07 -13.67 -5.94
N ALA A 17 -9.87 -13.17 -5.66
CA ALA A 17 -9.45 -12.93 -4.29
C ALA A 17 -10.37 -11.89 -3.66
N SER A 18 -10.83 -12.19 -2.43
CA SER A 18 -11.78 -11.34 -1.76
C SER A 18 -11.10 -10.13 -1.14
N HIS A 19 -11.64 -8.95 -1.43
CA HIS A 19 -11.23 -7.71 -0.77
C HIS A 19 -12.28 -7.25 0.25
N ASP A 20 -13.13 -8.17 0.71
CA ASP A 20 -14.25 -7.86 1.61
C ASP A 20 -13.80 -7.25 2.92
N LYS A 21 -12.60 -7.60 3.37
CA LYS A 21 -12.08 -7.16 4.67
C LYS A 21 -11.47 -5.76 4.63
N TRP A 22 -11.17 -5.25 3.42
CA TRP A 22 -10.53 -3.94 3.29
C TRP A 22 -11.40 -2.79 3.80
N PRO A 23 -12.70 -2.72 3.44
CA PRO A 23 -13.55 -1.66 3.98
C PRO A 23 -13.59 -1.64 5.50
N ALA A 24 -13.62 -2.80 6.14
CA ALA A 24 -13.61 -2.89 7.60
C ALA A 24 -12.31 -2.32 8.18
N TRP A 25 -11.17 -2.58 7.55
CA TRP A 25 -9.89 -2.03 8.00
C TRP A 25 -9.86 -0.50 7.84
N PHE A 26 -10.33 0.02 6.69
CA PHE A 26 -10.41 1.47 6.49
C PHE A 26 -11.31 2.14 7.53
N ASN A 27 -12.43 1.52 7.86
CA ASN A 27 -13.31 2.02 8.91
C ASN A 27 -12.63 1.99 10.28
N LYS A 28 -11.87 0.95 10.56
CA LYS A 28 -11.18 0.78 11.84
C LYS A 28 -10.15 1.87 12.08
N ILE A 29 -9.40 2.26 11.06
CA ILE A 29 -8.40 3.32 11.22
C ILE A 29 -9.01 4.72 11.23
N GLY A 30 -10.25 4.88 10.74
CA GLY A 30 -11.03 6.11 10.86
C GLY A 30 -10.30 7.35 10.41
N ASP A 31 -10.09 8.29 11.34
CA ASP A 31 -9.46 9.58 11.04
C ASP A 31 -7.98 9.48 10.64
N ASN A 32 -7.36 8.32 10.82
CA ASN A 32 -6.01 8.10 10.31
C ASN A 32 -5.98 7.91 8.79
N LEU A 33 -7.11 7.65 8.16
CA LEU A 33 -7.18 7.50 6.71
C LEU A 33 -7.23 8.88 6.04
N VAL A 34 -6.29 9.13 5.12
CA VAL A 34 -6.26 10.36 4.31
C VAL A 34 -6.80 10.10 2.91
N ASP A 35 -6.35 9.02 2.29
CA ASP A 35 -6.74 8.65 0.93
C ASP A 35 -6.76 7.13 0.85
N ILE A 36 -7.90 6.59 0.47
CA ILE A 36 -8.05 5.14 0.33
C ILE A 36 -7.11 4.59 -0.74
N GLY A 37 -6.74 5.43 -1.73
CA GLY A 37 -5.84 5.05 -2.80
C GLY A 37 -6.52 4.26 -3.89
N SER A 38 -5.73 3.43 -4.56
CA SER A 38 -6.20 2.66 -5.71
C SER A 38 -5.37 1.41 -5.90
N PRO A 39 -5.98 0.33 -6.41
CA PRO A 39 -5.20 -0.76 -7.00
C PRO A 39 -4.38 -0.21 -8.18
N MET A 40 -3.27 -0.85 -8.46
CA MET A 40 -2.39 -0.50 -9.58
C MET A 40 -2.23 -1.69 -10.51
N GLU A 41 -2.30 -1.42 -11.82
CA GLU A 41 -2.16 -2.43 -12.86
C GLU A 41 -1.34 -1.87 -14.02
N ASN A 42 -0.77 -2.77 -14.83
CA ASN A 42 -0.16 -2.42 -16.12
C ASN A 42 0.91 -1.33 -16.02
N GLY A 43 1.81 -1.49 -15.07
CA GLY A 43 2.89 -0.52 -14.88
C GLY A 43 3.93 -0.56 -16.00
N LEU A 44 4.68 0.54 -16.11
CA LEU A 44 5.75 0.70 -17.09
C LEU A 44 6.91 1.45 -16.42
N VAL A 45 8.13 1.07 -16.74
CA VAL A 45 9.31 1.84 -16.36
C VAL A 45 9.79 2.65 -17.56
N LEU A 46 9.96 3.94 -17.37
CA LEU A 46 10.62 4.81 -18.32
C LEU A 46 11.94 5.27 -17.70
N ARG A 47 13.04 5.03 -18.38
CA ARG A 47 14.37 5.40 -17.90
C ARG A 47 14.80 6.75 -18.46
N SER A 48 15.81 7.34 -17.83
CA SER A 48 16.32 8.66 -18.23
C SER A 48 16.90 8.69 -19.64
N ASP A 49 17.30 7.54 -20.17
CA ASP A 49 17.79 7.41 -21.56
C ASP A 49 16.67 7.21 -22.57
N GLY A 50 15.39 7.21 -22.13
CA GLY A 50 14.24 6.99 -22.99
C GLY A 50 13.85 5.54 -23.17
N SER A 51 14.62 4.59 -22.63
CA SER A 51 14.28 3.17 -22.73
C SER A 51 13.15 2.83 -21.76
N THR A 52 12.40 1.77 -22.09
CA THR A 52 11.26 1.33 -21.27
C THR A 52 11.38 -0.17 -20.98
N ASN A 53 10.84 -0.55 -19.84
CA ASN A 53 10.64 -1.95 -19.46
C ASN A 53 9.21 -2.15 -19.01
N ASP A 54 8.68 -3.37 -19.19
CA ASP A 54 7.43 -3.75 -18.57
C ASP A 54 7.58 -3.76 -17.05
N SER A 55 6.46 -3.77 -16.33
CA SER A 55 6.39 -3.57 -14.89
C SER A 55 7.52 -4.26 -14.12
N PRO A 56 8.37 -3.49 -13.44
CA PRO A 56 9.53 -4.04 -12.75
C PRO A 56 9.30 -4.38 -11.28
N THR A 57 8.17 -3.98 -10.72
CA THR A 57 7.90 -4.15 -9.28
C THR A 57 6.57 -4.84 -9.09
N ASN A 58 6.49 -5.63 -8.02
CA ASN A 58 5.25 -6.29 -7.62
C ASN A 58 4.38 -5.33 -6.80
N LEU A 59 4.06 -4.18 -7.37
CA LEU A 59 3.29 -3.13 -6.72
C LEU A 59 1.82 -3.31 -7.06
N ASN A 60 0.99 -3.58 -6.04
CA ASN A 60 -0.42 -3.89 -6.22
C ASN A 60 -1.36 -2.70 -5.94
N GLY A 61 -0.87 -1.66 -5.30
CA GLY A 61 -1.71 -0.50 -4.99
C GLY A 61 -1.08 0.39 -3.95
N TYR A 62 -1.82 1.43 -3.54
CA TYR A 62 -1.38 2.36 -2.51
C TYR A 62 -2.56 2.87 -1.69
N SER A 63 -2.25 3.37 -0.50
CA SER A 63 -3.14 4.18 0.34
C SER A 63 -2.31 5.25 1.03
N ILE A 64 -2.95 6.30 1.52
CA ILE A 64 -2.28 7.33 2.31
C ILE A 64 -2.97 7.44 3.66
N VAL A 65 -2.17 7.40 4.72
CA VAL A 65 -2.65 7.51 6.10
C VAL A 65 -1.92 8.66 6.80
N GLN A 66 -2.42 9.06 7.96
CA GLN A 66 -1.76 10.04 8.82
C GLN A 66 -1.61 9.49 10.23
N ALA A 67 -0.52 9.86 10.88
CA ALA A 67 -0.21 9.42 12.24
C ALA A 67 0.86 10.33 12.85
N GLU A 68 1.06 10.21 14.15
CA GLU A 68 2.08 11.00 14.83
C GLU A 68 3.50 10.61 14.44
N ASN A 69 3.72 9.31 14.19
CA ASN A 69 5.03 8.78 13.80
C ASN A 69 4.88 7.45 13.10
N ILE A 70 5.99 6.93 12.57
CA ILE A 70 5.99 5.68 11.81
C ILE A 70 5.64 4.46 12.68
N ASN A 71 5.93 4.52 13.98
CA ASN A 71 5.58 3.42 14.89
C ASN A 71 4.06 3.27 15.01
N GLU A 72 3.33 4.39 15.02
CA GLU A 72 1.88 4.35 15.02
C GLU A 72 1.34 3.76 13.71
N VAL A 73 1.93 4.14 12.58
CA VAL A 73 1.55 3.56 11.27
C VAL A 73 1.77 2.07 11.28
N GLN A 74 2.89 1.60 11.83
CA GLN A 74 3.18 0.18 11.91
C GLN A 74 2.10 -0.56 12.69
N ARG A 75 1.62 0.01 13.80
CA ARG A 75 0.52 -0.58 14.58
C ARG A 75 -0.77 -0.64 13.79
N LEU A 76 -1.10 0.42 13.02
CA LEU A 76 -2.29 0.46 12.19
C LEU A 76 -2.25 -0.59 11.08
N VAL A 77 -1.10 -0.75 10.44
CA VAL A 77 -0.94 -1.61 9.26
C VAL A 77 -0.84 -3.08 9.65
N LYS A 78 -0.44 -3.37 10.87
CA LYS A 78 -0.23 -4.74 11.35
C LYS A 78 -1.42 -5.66 11.06
N ASP A 79 -2.63 -5.14 11.19
CA ASP A 79 -3.87 -5.90 11.00
C ASP A 79 -4.47 -5.74 9.60
N HIS A 80 -3.72 -5.17 8.66
CA HIS A 80 -4.22 -4.95 7.30
C HIS A 80 -4.47 -6.29 6.61
N PRO A 81 -5.64 -6.46 5.96
CA PRO A 81 -5.99 -7.71 5.27
C PRO A 81 -4.98 -8.13 4.20
N PHE A 82 -4.28 -7.17 3.57
CA PHE A 82 -3.26 -7.47 2.57
C PHE A 82 -2.13 -8.36 3.12
N LEU A 83 -1.90 -8.29 4.43
CA LEU A 83 -0.86 -9.09 5.10
C LEU A 83 -1.37 -10.42 5.63
N SER A 84 -2.65 -10.74 5.42
CA SER A 84 -3.29 -11.91 6.01
C SER A 84 -2.67 -13.26 5.61
N PRO A 85 -2.06 -13.43 4.42
CA PRO A 85 -1.42 -14.71 4.11
C PRO A 85 -0.28 -15.11 5.06
N GLY A 86 0.40 -14.14 5.66
CA GLY A 86 1.36 -14.41 6.72
C GLY A 86 2.63 -15.17 6.33
N ASN A 87 2.91 -15.33 5.02
CA ASN A 87 4.06 -16.11 4.54
C ASN A 87 5.26 -15.23 4.14
N GLY A 88 5.16 -13.91 4.36
CA GLY A 88 6.24 -12.98 4.04
C GLY A 88 6.31 -12.53 2.59
N GLU A 89 5.52 -13.11 1.69
CA GLU A 89 5.50 -12.71 0.28
C GLU A 89 4.80 -11.37 0.08
N TYR A 90 3.72 -11.13 0.83
CA TYR A 90 2.98 -9.88 0.79
C TYR A 90 3.56 -8.94 1.83
N ARG A 91 3.83 -7.71 1.44
CA ARG A 91 4.37 -6.71 2.34
C ARG A 91 3.79 -5.34 2.05
N VAL A 92 3.78 -4.48 3.06
CA VAL A 92 3.41 -3.07 2.92
C VAL A 92 4.67 -2.26 3.21
N GLU A 93 5.10 -1.49 2.23
CA GLU A 93 6.20 -0.55 2.42
C GLU A 93 5.62 0.80 2.83
N ILE A 94 6.21 1.42 3.83
CA ILE A 94 5.69 2.63 4.45
C ILE A 94 6.70 3.75 4.23
N PHE A 95 6.25 4.84 3.60
CA PHE A 95 7.10 6.00 3.34
C PHE A 95 6.47 7.25 3.94
N GLU A 96 7.25 8.01 4.69
CA GLU A 96 6.81 9.32 5.17
C GLU A 96 6.74 10.30 4.00
N LEU A 97 5.67 11.09 3.95
CA LEU A 97 5.48 12.13 2.94
C LEU A 97 5.73 13.47 3.62
N PRO A 98 6.94 14.04 3.50
CA PRO A 98 7.21 15.31 4.13
C PRO A 98 6.41 16.43 3.48
N LYS A 99 6.16 17.49 4.23
CA LYS A 99 5.56 18.69 3.66
C LYS A 99 6.52 19.30 2.64
N ALA A 100 5.99 19.63 1.49
CA ALA A 100 6.74 20.31 0.46
C ALA A 100 7.01 21.78 0.85
#